data_c243cc299e69e3de2a7c8143bf9c375d
#
_entry.id   c243cc299e69e3de2a7c8143bf9c375d
#
_cell.length_a   1.000
_cell.length_b   1.000
_cell.length_c   1.000
_cell.angle_alpha   90.00
_cell.angle_beta   90.00
_cell.angle_gamma   90.00
#
_symmetry.space_group_name_H-M   'P 1'
#
loop_
_entity.id
_entity.type
_entity.pdbx_description
1 polymer ?
#
loop_
_entity_poly.entity_id
_entity_poly.type
_entity_poly.pdbx_seq_one_letter_code
_entity_poly.pdbx_strand_id
1 'polypeptide(L)'
;MGTATHGKTPPQPPDATSSPERQKLKLLHLARIFHEQTDDAHGLTMPQIIEQLAACGIPAERKAVYRDIAALRAFGFDIDTLPRRPVEYALITRTFSLAELQLLIDAVQSSRFLTRKLADDLVKTIRKLGSRQQAKKLFRHVHVDGRIKTKNESVYRNVDTIQEAIELKRKLSFRYFEYDLALRERVRHGGEPYERTPVALIFSDGCYYLVAYSVEHDVPRGTGGLANFRVDRMRSLMILGEPAEKSSSIARFDPASYQRSLFGMYLSEDAGTPVTLRVNERAMNGIVDRFGRTVKVTPAENEHEALVHVNVMTSPPFFGWVAQFGGDVVVEGPASAVEAFRAFLGTVAAAHDKQPEKGAR
;
A
#
# COMPACT_ATOMS: atom_id res chain seq x y z
N MET A 1 -10.78 -31.68 22.61
CA MET A 1 -9.49 -31.35 23.23
C MET A 1 -9.25 -29.85 22.98
N GLY A 2 -9.41 -29.05 24.03
CA GLY A 2 -9.34 -27.61 23.94
C GLY A 2 -7.92 -27.11 23.94
N THR A 3 -7.60 -26.22 22.98
CA THR A 3 -6.35 -25.47 22.99
C THR A 3 -6.59 -24.14 23.70
N ALA A 4 -5.98 -24.01 24.86
CA ALA A 4 -6.00 -22.82 25.69
C ALA A 4 -5.23 -21.68 24.98
N THR A 5 -5.91 -20.58 24.67
CA THR A 5 -5.32 -19.30 24.31
C THR A 5 -4.63 -18.70 25.53
N HIS A 6 -3.31 -18.73 25.55
CA HIS A 6 -2.52 -17.96 26.51
C HIS A 6 -2.67 -16.46 26.22
N GLY A 7 -3.61 -15.85 26.94
CA GLY A 7 -3.62 -14.40 27.11
C GLY A 7 -2.36 -13.97 27.87
N LYS A 8 -1.42 -13.32 27.20
CA LYS A 8 -0.31 -12.64 27.87
C LYS A 8 -0.88 -11.45 28.65
N THR A 9 -1.06 -11.65 29.95
CA THR A 9 -1.20 -10.57 30.92
C THR A 9 0.01 -9.62 30.76
N PRO A 10 -0.19 -8.30 30.66
CA PRO A 10 0.94 -7.38 30.65
C PRO A 10 1.77 -7.61 31.92
N PRO A 11 3.10 -7.56 31.82
CA PRO A 11 3.97 -7.79 32.97
C PRO A 11 3.61 -6.78 34.05
N GLN A 12 3.30 -7.26 35.27
CA GLN A 12 3.21 -6.41 36.43
C GLN A 12 4.56 -5.69 36.60
N PRO A 13 4.56 -4.38 36.92
CA PRO A 13 5.81 -3.67 37.17
C PRO A 13 6.54 -4.38 38.30
N PRO A 14 7.85 -4.67 38.16
CA PRO A 14 8.63 -5.27 39.22
C PRO A 14 8.57 -4.37 40.45
N ASP A 15 8.47 -4.98 41.64
CA ASP A 15 8.60 -4.30 42.92
C ASP A 15 9.98 -3.61 42.98
N ALA A 16 10.04 -2.38 42.50
CA ALA A 16 11.25 -1.59 42.42
C ALA A 16 11.57 -1.05 43.83
N THR A 17 12.29 -1.85 44.59
CA THR A 17 12.66 -1.53 45.99
C THR A 17 13.93 -0.67 46.10
N SER A 18 14.68 -0.36 45.03
CA SER A 18 15.91 0.41 45.11
C SER A 18 15.80 1.82 44.52
N SER A 19 16.40 2.84 45.19
CA SER A 19 16.41 4.25 44.82
C SER A 19 17.00 4.54 43.40
N PRO A 20 18.09 3.86 42.94
CA PRO A 20 18.65 4.06 41.59
C PRO A 20 17.75 3.56 40.46
N GLU A 21 17.03 2.46 40.64
CA GLU A 21 16.11 1.92 39.65
C GLU A 21 14.86 2.79 39.46
N ARG A 22 14.33 3.35 40.57
CA ARG A 22 13.23 4.30 40.50
C ARG A 22 13.60 5.56 39.73
N GLN A 23 14.84 6.04 39.85
CA GLN A 23 15.30 7.23 39.10
C GLN A 23 15.39 6.96 37.58
N LYS A 24 15.87 5.78 37.19
CA LYS A 24 15.88 5.36 35.77
C LYS A 24 14.46 5.25 35.22
N LEU A 25 13.57 4.59 35.94
CA LEU A 25 12.18 4.45 35.59
C LEU A 25 11.44 5.80 35.53
N LYS A 26 11.82 6.75 36.40
CA LYS A 26 11.23 8.11 36.41
C LYS A 26 11.40 8.81 35.05
N LEU A 27 12.61 8.81 34.48
CA LEU A 27 12.87 9.43 33.17
C LEU A 27 12.06 8.79 32.06
N LEU A 28 11.95 7.45 32.05
CA LEU A 28 11.16 6.73 31.06
C LEU A 28 9.67 7.04 31.20
N HIS A 29 9.15 7.09 32.44
CA HIS A 29 7.75 7.49 32.67
C HIS A 29 7.51 8.94 32.27
N LEU A 30 8.43 9.86 32.57
CA LEU A 30 8.32 11.26 32.20
C LEU A 30 8.33 11.42 30.68
N ALA A 31 9.22 10.74 29.96
CA ALA A 31 9.25 10.73 28.50
C ALA A 31 7.93 10.21 27.92
N ARG A 32 7.37 9.12 28.48
CA ARG A 32 6.09 8.56 28.08
C ARG A 32 4.94 9.55 28.34
N ILE A 33 4.91 10.20 29.49
CA ILE A 33 3.89 11.22 29.83
C ILE A 33 3.91 12.34 28.79
N PHE A 34 5.07 12.90 28.48
CA PHE A 34 5.21 13.93 27.44
C PHE A 34 4.76 13.43 26.09
N HIS A 35 5.19 12.23 25.70
CA HIS A 35 4.81 11.64 24.43
C HIS A 35 3.29 11.40 24.32
N GLU A 36 2.64 10.87 25.34
CA GLU A 36 1.23 10.49 25.27
C GLU A 36 0.27 11.66 25.53
N GLN A 37 0.63 12.61 26.37
CA GLN A 37 -0.33 13.58 26.91
C GLN A 37 -0.13 15.02 26.43
N THR A 38 1.01 15.32 25.80
CA THR A 38 1.30 16.68 25.34
C THR A 38 1.54 16.75 23.84
N ASP A 39 1.35 17.90 23.26
CA ASP A 39 1.67 18.25 21.87
C ASP A 39 1.87 19.78 21.78
N ASP A 40 2.12 20.30 20.58
CA ASP A 40 2.30 21.72 20.28
C ASP A 40 1.15 22.63 20.76
N ALA A 41 -0.05 22.05 20.93
CA ALA A 41 -1.24 22.77 21.40
C ALA A 41 -1.66 22.43 22.83
N HIS A 42 -1.14 21.37 23.44
CA HIS A 42 -1.56 20.88 24.76
C HIS A 42 -0.35 20.53 25.61
N GLY A 43 -0.20 21.22 26.73
CA GLY A 43 0.85 21.00 27.72
C GLY A 43 0.31 20.44 29.04
N LEU A 44 1.24 20.17 29.95
CA LEU A 44 0.97 19.81 31.33
C LEU A 44 1.67 20.82 32.25
N THR A 45 0.95 21.26 33.30
CA THR A 45 1.56 22.05 34.37
C THR A 45 2.45 21.18 35.26
N MET A 46 3.41 21.80 35.98
CA MET A 46 4.28 21.07 36.88
C MET A 46 3.52 20.21 37.92
N PRO A 47 2.45 20.71 38.56
CA PRO A 47 1.65 19.87 39.46
C PRO A 47 1.04 18.65 38.77
N GLN A 48 0.52 18.79 37.52
CA GLN A 48 -0.03 17.68 36.76
C GLN A 48 1.04 16.63 36.39
N ILE A 49 2.25 17.06 36.03
CA ILE A 49 3.35 16.14 35.75
C ILE A 49 3.70 15.32 37.01
N ILE A 50 3.79 15.98 38.18
CA ILE A 50 4.08 15.32 39.47
C ILE A 50 2.96 14.33 39.81
N GLU A 51 1.70 14.69 39.64
CA GLU A 51 0.54 13.84 39.86
C GLU A 51 0.59 12.59 38.95
N GLN A 52 0.91 12.76 37.65
CA GLN A 52 1.03 11.67 36.72
C GLN A 52 2.17 10.71 37.08
N LEU A 53 3.30 11.22 37.54
CA LEU A 53 4.40 10.40 38.01
C LEU A 53 3.99 9.62 39.29
N ALA A 54 3.30 10.29 40.21
CA ALA A 54 2.79 9.64 41.43
C ALA A 54 1.78 8.55 41.12
N ALA A 55 0.90 8.74 40.13
CA ALA A 55 -0.02 7.71 39.62
C ALA A 55 0.69 6.50 39.03
N CYS A 56 1.94 6.66 38.56
CA CYS A 56 2.81 5.57 38.13
C CYS A 56 3.63 4.94 39.30
N GLY A 57 3.33 5.27 40.54
CA GLY A 57 4.09 4.82 41.72
C GLY A 57 5.45 5.48 41.92
N ILE A 58 5.69 6.63 41.27
CA ILE A 58 6.97 7.33 41.30
C ILE A 58 6.75 8.77 41.85
N PRO A 59 6.69 8.93 43.16
CA PRO A 59 6.62 10.27 43.76
C PRO A 59 7.87 11.06 43.41
N ALA A 60 7.69 12.34 43.01
CA ALA A 60 8.78 13.17 42.55
C ALA A 60 8.64 14.60 43.11
N GLU A 61 9.75 15.16 43.52
CA GLU A 61 9.81 16.57 43.91
C GLU A 61 9.95 17.50 42.69
N ARG A 62 9.40 18.68 42.78
CA ARG A 62 9.42 19.69 41.71
C ARG A 62 10.83 19.97 41.15
N LYS A 63 11.83 20.13 42.03
CA LYS A 63 13.22 20.38 41.62
C LYS A 63 13.84 19.20 40.87
N ALA A 64 13.47 17.97 41.23
CA ALA A 64 13.91 16.76 40.53
C ALA A 64 13.30 16.66 39.13
N VAL A 65 12.01 16.99 38.97
CA VAL A 65 11.34 16.98 37.67
C VAL A 65 11.95 18.00 36.71
N TYR A 66 12.33 19.19 37.18
CA TYR A 66 13.05 20.17 36.33
C TYR A 66 14.38 19.64 35.81
N ARG A 67 15.16 18.92 36.66
CA ARG A 67 16.42 18.30 36.23
C ARG A 67 16.18 17.19 35.22
N ASP A 68 15.11 16.40 35.40
CA ASP A 68 14.75 15.35 34.51
C ASP A 68 14.28 15.88 33.13
N ILE A 69 13.51 16.97 33.10
CA ILE A 69 13.14 17.68 31.87
C ILE A 69 14.40 18.19 31.14
N ALA A 70 15.36 18.77 31.89
CA ALA A 70 16.62 19.21 31.30
C ALA A 70 17.42 18.03 30.72
N ALA A 71 17.42 16.87 31.38
CA ALA A 71 18.07 15.67 30.88
C ALA A 71 17.40 15.14 29.62
N LEU A 72 16.05 15.14 29.54
CA LEU A 72 15.32 14.77 28.34
C LEU A 72 15.61 15.72 27.17
N ARG A 73 15.69 17.04 27.43
CA ARG A 73 16.09 18.00 26.42
C ARG A 73 17.52 17.76 25.90
N ALA A 74 18.45 17.49 26.81
CA ALA A 74 19.83 17.15 26.46
C ALA A 74 19.92 15.83 25.64
N PHE A 75 19.00 14.89 25.86
CA PHE A 75 18.89 13.65 25.10
C PHE A 75 18.27 13.85 23.68
N GLY A 76 17.60 14.99 23.43
CA GLY A 76 17.02 15.33 22.15
C GLY A 76 15.49 15.44 22.11
N PHE A 77 14.82 15.40 23.28
CA PHE A 77 13.38 15.70 23.34
C PHE A 77 13.17 17.22 23.24
N ASP A 78 12.38 17.64 22.27
CA ASP A 78 12.01 19.06 22.10
C ASP A 78 10.84 19.41 23.04
N ILE A 79 11.18 19.49 24.34
CA ILE A 79 10.23 19.88 25.39
C ILE A 79 10.35 21.38 25.61
N ASP A 80 9.27 22.14 25.40
CA ASP A 80 9.25 23.58 25.65
C ASP A 80 8.03 24.00 26.48
N THR A 81 7.96 25.27 26.81
CA THR A 81 6.84 25.86 27.54
C THR A 81 5.87 26.54 26.61
N LEU A 82 4.58 26.23 26.77
CA LEU A 82 3.53 26.94 26.06
C LEU A 82 3.28 28.31 26.69
N PRO A 83 2.94 29.36 25.90
CA PRO A 83 2.71 30.72 26.38
C PRO A 83 1.34 30.83 27.11
N ARG A 84 1.21 30.11 28.22
CA ARG A 84 -0.02 30.02 29.03
C ARG A 84 0.25 30.30 30.51
N ARG A 85 -0.80 30.63 31.23
CA ARG A 85 -0.76 30.78 32.70
C ARG A 85 -1.84 29.87 33.29
N PRO A 86 -1.48 28.90 34.15
CA PRO A 86 -0.12 28.55 34.59
C PRO A 86 0.76 28.01 33.44
N VAL A 87 2.09 28.06 33.61
CA VAL A 87 3.06 27.54 32.63
C VAL A 87 2.86 26.06 32.43
N GLU A 88 2.72 25.66 31.16
CA GLU A 88 2.59 24.29 30.73
C GLU A 88 3.85 23.85 29.94
N TYR A 89 4.28 22.62 30.16
CA TYR A 89 5.39 21.97 29.45
C TYR A 89 4.81 20.98 28.41
N ALA A 90 5.36 21.02 27.21
CA ALA A 90 4.89 20.17 26.10
C ALA A 90 6.06 19.65 25.26
N LEU A 91 5.90 18.46 24.72
CA LEU A 91 6.73 17.95 23.63
C LEU A 91 6.23 18.58 22.32
N ILE A 92 7.03 19.51 21.77
CA ILE A 92 6.64 20.31 20.60
C ILE A 92 6.83 19.53 19.30
N THR A 93 8.06 19.07 19.05
CA THR A 93 8.39 18.34 17.82
C THR A 93 8.21 16.84 18.02
N ARG A 94 7.57 16.21 17.06
CA ARG A 94 7.34 14.77 17.01
C ARG A 94 7.91 14.18 15.74
N THR A 95 8.15 12.86 15.74
CA THR A 95 8.60 12.12 14.55
C THR A 95 7.64 12.29 13.37
N PHE A 96 6.33 12.36 13.65
CA PHE A 96 5.30 12.59 12.66
C PHE A 96 4.39 13.75 13.08
N SER A 97 4.12 14.64 12.15
CA SER A 97 3.08 15.66 12.27
C SER A 97 1.67 15.01 12.20
N LEU A 98 0.66 15.77 12.65
CA LEU A 98 -0.74 15.29 12.58
C LEU A 98 -1.17 14.99 11.14
N ALA A 99 -0.72 15.80 10.17
CA ALA A 99 -1.03 15.61 8.75
C ALA A 99 -0.39 14.33 8.18
N GLU A 100 0.86 14.04 8.57
CA GLU A 100 1.55 12.81 8.17
C GLU A 100 0.90 11.57 8.78
N LEU A 101 0.50 11.62 10.05
CA LEU A 101 -0.26 10.53 10.69
C LEU A 101 -1.61 10.30 9.99
N GLN A 102 -2.30 11.38 9.58
CA GLN A 102 -3.53 11.28 8.81
C GLN A 102 -3.28 10.60 7.46
N LEU A 103 -2.23 11.00 6.73
CA LEU A 103 -1.86 10.40 5.45
C LEU A 103 -1.56 8.89 5.58
N LEU A 104 -0.83 8.49 6.65
CA LEU A 104 -0.56 7.09 6.95
C LEU A 104 -1.86 6.30 7.21
N ILE A 105 -2.79 6.87 7.98
CA ILE A 105 -4.09 6.26 8.25
C ILE A 105 -4.89 6.09 6.96
N ASP A 106 -4.93 7.11 6.10
CA ASP A 106 -5.64 7.08 4.83
C ASP A 106 -5.06 6.03 3.88
N ALA A 107 -3.74 5.92 3.81
CA ALA A 107 -3.04 4.89 3.04
C ALA A 107 -3.42 3.48 3.52
N VAL A 108 -3.43 3.23 4.83
CA VAL A 108 -3.82 1.94 5.42
C VAL A 108 -5.30 1.64 5.16
N GLN A 109 -6.18 2.63 5.34
CA GLN A 109 -7.62 2.43 5.14
C GLN A 109 -7.98 2.24 3.67
N SER A 110 -7.27 2.90 2.75
CA SER A 110 -7.49 2.76 1.31
C SER A 110 -6.94 1.47 0.71
N SER A 111 -6.07 0.76 1.42
CA SER A 111 -5.46 -0.47 0.94
C SER A 111 -6.48 -1.60 0.76
N ARG A 112 -6.55 -2.16 -0.45
CA ARG A 112 -7.44 -3.28 -0.79
C ARG A 112 -6.91 -4.63 -0.32
N PHE A 113 -5.61 -4.76 -0.16
CA PHE A 113 -4.94 -6.01 0.23
C PHE A 113 -4.98 -6.25 1.74
N LEU A 114 -5.36 -5.27 2.55
CA LEU A 114 -5.52 -5.41 4.00
C LEU A 114 -6.91 -5.93 4.35
N THR A 115 -6.99 -6.88 5.28
CA THR A 115 -8.28 -7.21 5.90
C THR A 115 -8.76 -6.05 6.77
N ARG A 116 -10.06 -5.95 7.01
CA ARG A 116 -10.61 -4.90 7.87
C ARG A 116 -9.96 -4.90 9.26
N LYS A 117 -9.88 -6.07 9.89
CA LYS A 117 -9.28 -6.24 11.21
C LYS A 117 -7.84 -5.71 11.26
N LEU A 118 -7.03 -6.09 10.27
CA LEU A 118 -5.63 -5.72 10.20
C LEU A 118 -5.45 -4.23 9.96
N ALA A 119 -6.28 -3.62 9.09
CA ALA A 119 -6.28 -2.18 8.88
C ALA A 119 -6.65 -1.43 10.17
N ASP A 120 -7.68 -1.90 10.91
CA ASP A 120 -8.11 -1.28 12.17
C ASP A 120 -7.00 -1.39 13.23
N ASP A 121 -6.27 -2.49 13.31
CA ASP A 121 -5.18 -2.67 14.28
C ASP A 121 -3.96 -1.81 13.93
N LEU A 122 -3.62 -1.66 12.63
CA LEU A 122 -2.61 -0.72 12.17
C LEU A 122 -2.98 0.73 12.48
N VAL A 123 -4.22 1.13 12.20
CA VAL A 123 -4.72 2.48 12.53
C VAL A 123 -4.61 2.75 14.03
N LYS A 124 -4.98 1.79 14.90
CA LYS A 124 -4.79 1.91 16.35
C LYS A 124 -3.31 2.12 16.72
N THR A 125 -2.40 1.44 16.03
CA THR A 125 -0.96 1.55 16.27
C THR A 125 -0.41 2.89 15.80
N ILE A 126 -0.78 3.35 14.59
CA ILE A 126 -0.38 4.66 14.07
C ILE A 126 -0.85 5.80 14.99
N ARG A 127 -2.06 5.70 15.52
CA ARG A 127 -2.61 6.71 16.45
C ARG A 127 -1.82 6.85 17.75
N LYS A 128 -1.12 5.78 18.19
CA LYS A 128 -0.24 5.84 19.37
C LYS A 128 1.03 6.66 19.14
N LEU A 129 1.37 6.98 17.90
CA LEU A 129 2.51 7.84 17.55
C LEU A 129 2.22 9.33 17.83
N GLY A 130 0.94 9.71 17.92
CA GLY A 130 0.49 11.04 18.33
C GLY A 130 0.17 11.14 19.83
N SER A 131 -0.11 12.36 20.30
CA SER A 131 -0.68 12.58 21.62
C SER A 131 -2.11 12.02 21.71
N ARG A 132 -2.63 11.88 22.94
CA ARG A 132 -4.04 11.51 23.17
C ARG A 132 -5.00 12.48 22.50
N GLN A 133 -4.66 13.78 22.45
CA GLN A 133 -5.51 14.81 21.83
C GLN A 133 -5.43 14.72 20.30
N GLN A 134 -4.24 14.53 19.75
CA GLN A 134 -4.04 14.29 18.33
C GLN A 134 -4.75 12.99 17.87
N ALA A 135 -4.62 11.91 18.64
CA ALA A 135 -5.31 10.65 18.37
C ALA A 135 -6.85 10.79 18.30
N LYS A 136 -7.46 11.70 19.09
CA LYS A 136 -8.90 12.01 19.01
C LYS A 136 -9.24 12.77 17.73
N LYS A 137 -8.40 13.67 17.26
CA LYS A 137 -8.60 14.42 16.02
C LYS A 137 -8.56 13.49 14.80
N LEU A 138 -7.61 12.54 14.78
CA LEU A 138 -7.45 11.55 13.72
C LEU A 138 -8.69 10.62 13.53
N PHE A 139 -9.68 10.65 14.42
CA PHE A 139 -10.89 9.83 14.32
C PHE A 139 -11.99 10.45 13.45
N ARG A 140 -11.92 11.75 13.13
CA ARG A 140 -13.11 12.50 12.68
C ARG A 140 -13.24 12.69 11.18
N HIS A 141 -12.22 12.41 10.37
CA HIS A 141 -12.15 13.05 9.05
C HIS A 141 -12.05 12.17 7.81
N VAL A 142 -11.99 10.84 7.90
CA VAL A 142 -11.98 10.03 6.67
C VAL A 142 -13.01 8.92 6.71
N HIS A 143 -14.14 9.17 6.05
CA HIS A 143 -14.96 8.10 5.49
C HIS A 143 -14.24 7.57 4.24
N VAL A 144 -13.43 6.55 4.39
CA VAL A 144 -13.06 5.73 3.24
C VAL A 144 -14.28 4.86 2.94
N ASP A 145 -15.06 5.32 1.99
CA ASP A 145 -16.25 4.64 1.52
C ASP A 145 -15.91 3.19 1.16
N GLY A 146 -16.70 2.27 1.68
CA GLY A 146 -16.67 0.80 1.64
C GLY A 146 -15.78 0.10 0.62
N ARG A 147 -14.46 0.40 0.56
CA ARG A 147 -13.56 -0.33 -0.34
C ARG A 147 -13.55 -1.80 0.02
N ILE A 148 -13.76 -2.63 -1.00
CA ILE A 148 -13.71 -4.08 -0.89
C ILE A 148 -12.30 -4.46 -0.41
N LYS A 149 -12.20 -4.98 0.82
CA LYS A 149 -10.96 -5.47 1.42
C LYS A 149 -10.84 -6.97 1.22
N THR A 150 -9.63 -7.48 1.12
CA THR A 150 -9.38 -8.92 1.07
C THR A 150 -9.87 -9.60 2.36
N LYS A 151 -10.25 -10.86 2.23
CA LYS A 151 -10.51 -11.75 3.38
C LYS A 151 -9.28 -12.58 3.76
N ASN A 152 -8.20 -12.47 2.99
CA ASN A 152 -7.00 -13.28 3.17
C ASN A 152 -6.08 -12.66 4.25
N GLU A 153 -6.04 -13.25 5.42
CA GLU A 153 -5.17 -12.82 6.53
C GLU A 153 -3.68 -13.14 6.31
N SER A 154 -3.36 -14.04 5.36
CA SER A 154 -1.97 -14.43 5.09
C SER A 154 -1.21 -13.49 4.16
N VAL A 155 -1.82 -12.40 3.68
CA VAL A 155 -1.21 -11.51 2.70
C VAL A 155 0.14 -10.96 3.15
N TYR A 156 0.29 -10.57 4.42
CA TYR A 156 1.58 -10.09 4.94
C TYR A 156 2.65 -11.17 4.90
N ARG A 157 2.33 -12.36 5.40
CA ARG A 157 3.27 -13.49 5.33
C ARG A 157 3.63 -13.83 3.89
N ASN A 158 2.65 -13.74 2.99
CA ASN A 158 2.92 -13.98 1.57
C ASN A 158 3.87 -12.92 0.99
N VAL A 159 3.71 -11.65 1.35
CA VAL A 159 4.62 -10.57 0.94
C VAL A 159 6.03 -10.85 1.46
N ASP A 160 6.19 -11.11 2.75
CA ASP A 160 7.48 -11.41 3.38
C ASP A 160 8.13 -12.66 2.75
N THR A 161 7.35 -13.74 2.55
CA THR A 161 7.83 -14.98 1.93
C THR A 161 8.29 -14.75 0.49
N ILE A 162 7.58 -13.91 -0.27
CA ILE A 162 7.98 -13.57 -1.65
C ILE A 162 9.30 -12.77 -1.65
N GLN A 163 9.43 -11.79 -0.76
CA GLN A 163 10.65 -10.99 -0.65
C GLN A 163 11.85 -11.88 -0.27
N GLU A 164 11.68 -12.74 0.72
CA GLU A 164 12.69 -13.71 1.13
C GLU A 164 13.10 -14.64 -0.03
N ALA A 165 12.14 -15.14 -0.80
CA ALA A 165 12.42 -16.00 -1.94
C ALA A 165 13.22 -15.28 -3.05
N ILE A 166 12.92 -14.00 -3.29
CA ILE A 166 13.68 -13.17 -4.23
C ILE A 166 15.12 -12.99 -3.75
N GLU A 167 15.31 -12.66 -2.47
CA GLU A 167 16.64 -12.49 -1.86
C GLU A 167 17.46 -13.78 -1.89
N LEU A 168 16.85 -14.91 -1.54
CA LEU A 168 17.47 -16.23 -1.53
C LEU A 168 17.65 -16.82 -2.95
N LYS A 169 17.08 -16.18 -3.98
CA LYS A 169 17.08 -16.69 -5.37
C LYS A 169 16.53 -18.12 -5.44
N ARG A 170 15.37 -18.35 -4.85
CA ARG A 170 14.67 -19.63 -4.78
C ARG A 170 13.34 -19.57 -5.50
N LYS A 171 12.86 -20.73 -5.99
CA LYS A 171 11.49 -20.86 -6.52
C LYS A 171 10.46 -20.79 -5.39
N LEU A 172 9.25 -20.42 -5.79
CA LEU A 172 8.05 -20.43 -4.94
C LEU A 172 7.06 -21.49 -5.43
N SER A 173 6.38 -22.12 -4.48
CA SER A 173 5.21 -22.94 -4.74
C SER A 173 3.99 -22.28 -4.09
N PHE A 174 2.86 -22.21 -4.81
CA PHE A 174 1.61 -21.66 -4.28
C PHE A 174 0.40 -22.15 -5.06
N ARG A 175 -0.78 -22.20 -4.42
CA ARG A 175 -2.07 -22.35 -5.09
C ARG A 175 -2.67 -20.98 -5.35
N TYR A 176 -3.33 -20.82 -6.50
CA TYR A 176 -3.94 -19.57 -6.90
C TYR A 176 -5.45 -19.76 -7.11
N PHE A 177 -6.26 -18.85 -6.56
CA PHE A 177 -7.70 -18.93 -6.69
C PHE A 177 -8.29 -17.76 -7.48
N GLU A 178 -9.46 -17.99 -8.05
CA GLU A 178 -10.32 -17.02 -8.71
C GLU A 178 -11.76 -17.18 -8.19
N TYR A 179 -12.61 -16.22 -8.49
CA TYR A 179 -14.03 -16.31 -8.15
C TYR A 179 -14.84 -16.87 -9.31
N ASP A 180 -15.78 -17.80 -9.02
CA ASP A 180 -16.80 -18.25 -9.95
C ASP A 180 -17.96 -17.23 -10.05
N LEU A 181 -18.95 -17.51 -10.91
CA LEU A 181 -20.13 -16.67 -11.08
C LEU A 181 -20.99 -16.54 -9.80
N ALA A 182 -20.83 -17.44 -8.85
CA ALA A 182 -21.50 -17.42 -7.56
C ALA A 182 -20.63 -16.76 -6.46
N LEU A 183 -19.53 -16.09 -6.84
CA LEU A 183 -18.55 -15.46 -5.95
C LEU A 183 -17.85 -16.43 -4.97
N ARG A 184 -17.79 -17.73 -5.32
CA ARG A 184 -17.08 -18.74 -4.55
C ARG A 184 -15.64 -18.85 -5.05
N GLU A 185 -14.71 -19.05 -4.12
CA GLU A 185 -13.31 -19.29 -4.46
C GLU A 185 -13.17 -20.65 -5.21
N ARG A 186 -12.56 -20.60 -6.39
CA ARG A 186 -12.18 -21.77 -7.18
C ARG A 186 -10.68 -21.76 -7.39
N VAL A 187 -10.00 -22.84 -7.02
CA VAL A 187 -8.56 -22.97 -7.25
C VAL A 187 -8.32 -23.21 -8.74
N ARG A 188 -7.41 -22.43 -9.32
CA ARG A 188 -6.98 -22.59 -10.72
C ARG A 188 -6.05 -23.79 -10.87
N HIS A 189 -5.73 -24.14 -12.13
CA HIS A 189 -4.82 -25.22 -12.49
C HIS A 189 -5.21 -26.59 -11.92
N GLY A 190 -6.53 -26.87 -11.88
CA GLY A 190 -7.04 -28.15 -11.34
C GLY A 190 -6.75 -28.38 -9.85
N GLY A 191 -6.28 -27.37 -9.12
CA GLY A 191 -5.87 -27.49 -7.73
C GLY A 191 -4.36 -27.75 -7.56
N GLU A 192 -3.64 -28.00 -8.64
CA GLU A 192 -2.18 -28.18 -8.59
C GLU A 192 -1.47 -26.86 -8.24
N PRO A 193 -0.37 -26.91 -7.49
CA PRO A 193 0.40 -25.72 -7.17
C PRO A 193 1.12 -25.17 -8.40
N TYR A 194 1.27 -23.85 -8.44
CA TYR A 194 2.19 -23.17 -9.34
C TYR A 194 3.60 -23.20 -8.74
N GLU A 195 4.58 -23.61 -9.53
CA GLU A 195 6.00 -23.50 -9.19
C GLU A 195 6.62 -22.44 -10.08
N ARG A 196 7.09 -21.34 -9.50
CA ARG A 196 7.52 -20.16 -10.24
C ARG A 196 8.77 -19.53 -9.64
N THR A 197 9.59 -18.96 -10.51
CA THR A 197 10.68 -18.08 -10.10
C THR A 197 10.14 -16.69 -9.80
N PRO A 198 10.24 -16.17 -8.56
CA PRO A 198 9.84 -14.81 -8.26
C PRO A 198 10.83 -13.82 -8.86
N VAL A 199 10.33 -12.80 -9.56
CA VAL A 199 11.13 -11.77 -10.24
C VAL A 199 11.03 -10.45 -9.48
N ALA A 200 9.83 -10.00 -9.19
CA ALA A 200 9.58 -8.76 -8.46
C ALA A 200 8.23 -8.78 -7.73
N LEU A 201 8.16 -7.97 -6.70
CA LEU A 201 6.90 -7.64 -6.01
C LEU A 201 6.52 -6.21 -6.36
N ILE A 202 5.36 -6.02 -6.99
CA ILE A 202 4.86 -4.73 -7.46
C ILE A 202 3.59 -4.36 -6.70
N PHE A 203 3.51 -3.10 -6.22
CA PHE A 203 2.29 -2.56 -5.66
C PHE A 203 1.58 -1.70 -6.71
N SER A 204 0.37 -2.10 -7.09
CA SER A 204 -0.45 -1.39 -8.10
C SER A 204 -1.93 -1.47 -7.73
N ASP A 205 -2.65 -0.36 -7.91
CA ASP A 205 -4.11 -0.25 -7.66
C ASP A 205 -4.56 -0.76 -6.29
N GLY A 206 -3.71 -0.55 -5.28
CA GLY A 206 -3.98 -0.95 -3.90
C GLY A 206 -3.82 -2.45 -3.63
N CYS A 207 -3.15 -3.19 -4.50
CA CYS A 207 -2.84 -4.62 -4.35
C CYS A 207 -1.37 -4.91 -4.62
N TYR A 208 -0.83 -5.94 -3.96
CA TYR A 208 0.48 -6.49 -4.31
C TYR A 208 0.34 -7.54 -5.41
N TYR A 209 1.27 -7.49 -6.35
CA TYR A 209 1.42 -8.45 -7.44
C TYR A 209 2.81 -9.06 -7.41
N LEU A 210 2.88 -10.38 -7.44
CA LEU A 210 4.10 -11.10 -7.77
C LEU A 210 4.23 -11.14 -9.28
N VAL A 211 5.32 -10.58 -9.81
CA VAL A 211 5.79 -10.89 -11.15
C VAL A 211 6.64 -12.15 -11.04
N ALA A 212 6.24 -13.21 -11.71
CA ALA A 212 6.89 -14.49 -11.66
C ALA A 212 7.24 -14.99 -13.06
N TYR A 213 8.29 -15.77 -13.17
CA TYR A 213 8.77 -16.36 -14.40
C TYR A 213 8.63 -17.88 -14.39
N SER A 214 8.39 -18.45 -15.57
CA SER A 214 8.45 -19.88 -15.83
C SER A 214 9.02 -20.14 -17.22
N VAL A 215 10.01 -21.01 -17.30
CA VAL A 215 10.62 -21.42 -18.57
C VAL A 215 9.61 -22.09 -19.53
N GLU A 216 8.63 -22.80 -19.00
CA GLU A 216 7.60 -23.46 -19.80
C GLU A 216 6.74 -22.49 -20.62
N HIS A 217 6.65 -21.24 -20.18
CA HIS A 217 5.88 -20.17 -20.81
C HIS A 217 6.76 -19.14 -21.53
N ASP A 218 8.08 -19.35 -21.56
CA ASP A 218 9.05 -18.49 -22.25
C ASP A 218 9.12 -18.89 -23.74
N VAL A 219 8.06 -18.54 -24.46
CA VAL A 219 7.91 -18.83 -25.89
C VAL A 219 8.17 -17.58 -26.73
N PRO A 220 8.71 -17.72 -27.97
CA PRO A 220 8.85 -16.60 -28.90
C PRO A 220 7.50 -15.90 -29.14
N ARG A 221 7.47 -14.57 -29.05
CA ARG A 221 6.27 -13.72 -29.16
C ARG A 221 5.24 -13.87 -28.01
N GLY A 222 5.68 -14.39 -26.86
CA GLY A 222 4.87 -14.43 -25.64
C GLY A 222 5.28 -13.34 -24.64
N THR A 223 4.82 -13.49 -23.41
CA THR A 223 5.16 -12.60 -22.28
C THR A 223 6.62 -12.75 -21.81
N GLY A 224 7.48 -13.47 -22.53
CA GLY A 224 8.84 -13.82 -22.12
C GLY A 224 8.86 -14.67 -20.85
N GLY A 225 7.88 -15.53 -20.67
CA GLY A 225 7.73 -16.40 -19.49
C GLY A 225 7.19 -15.69 -18.24
N LEU A 226 6.93 -14.39 -18.30
CA LEU A 226 6.44 -13.62 -17.16
C LEU A 226 4.92 -13.78 -16.98
N ALA A 227 4.49 -13.80 -15.71
CA ALA A 227 3.09 -13.80 -15.32
C ALA A 227 2.89 -12.96 -14.05
N ASN A 228 1.73 -12.32 -13.94
CA ASN A 228 1.34 -11.52 -12.78
C ASN A 228 0.33 -12.25 -11.91
N PHE A 229 0.63 -12.37 -10.63
CA PHE A 229 -0.24 -13.00 -9.65
C PHE A 229 -0.56 -12.04 -8.51
N ARG A 230 -1.82 -11.81 -8.22
CA ARG A 230 -2.23 -11.03 -7.04
C ARG A 230 -1.90 -11.82 -5.77
N VAL A 231 -1.17 -11.21 -4.86
CA VAL A 231 -0.69 -11.87 -3.63
C VAL A 231 -1.85 -12.25 -2.69
N ASP A 232 -2.93 -11.46 -2.68
CA ASP A 232 -4.12 -11.75 -1.87
C ASP A 232 -4.92 -12.97 -2.36
N ARG A 233 -4.64 -13.45 -3.60
CA ARG A 233 -5.24 -14.66 -4.17
C ARG A 233 -4.35 -15.90 -4.07
N MET A 234 -3.24 -15.82 -3.35
CA MET A 234 -2.35 -16.94 -3.12
C MET A 234 -2.69 -17.68 -1.82
N ARG A 235 -2.58 -18.99 -1.86
CA ARG A 235 -2.73 -19.89 -0.70
C ARG A 235 -1.54 -20.84 -0.66
N SER A 236 -1.20 -21.31 0.55
CA SER A 236 -0.14 -22.30 0.76
C SER A 236 1.18 -21.91 0.10
N LEU A 237 1.53 -20.62 0.18
CA LEU A 237 2.77 -20.10 -0.37
C LEU A 237 3.96 -20.62 0.44
N MET A 238 4.97 -21.17 -0.25
CA MET A 238 6.21 -21.65 0.36
C MET A 238 7.41 -21.45 -0.56
N ILE A 239 8.59 -21.32 0.04
CA ILE A 239 9.86 -21.27 -0.67
C ILE A 239 10.31 -22.71 -0.94
N LEU A 240 10.69 -23.01 -2.18
CA LEU A 240 11.22 -24.30 -2.57
C LEU A 240 12.73 -24.38 -2.34
N GLY A 241 13.25 -25.58 -2.22
CA GLY A 241 14.70 -25.84 -2.18
C GLY A 241 15.41 -25.58 -3.52
N GLU A 242 14.65 -25.46 -4.60
CA GLU A 242 15.15 -25.28 -5.95
C GLU A 242 15.61 -23.84 -6.21
N PRO A 243 16.73 -23.66 -6.97
CA PRO A 243 17.20 -22.33 -7.34
C PRO A 243 16.25 -21.66 -8.32
N ALA A 244 16.19 -20.33 -8.27
CA ALA A 244 15.50 -19.51 -9.25
C ALA A 244 16.06 -19.74 -10.66
N GLU A 245 15.18 -19.76 -11.64
CA GLU A 245 15.56 -19.87 -13.07
C GLU A 245 16.28 -18.60 -13.52
N LYS A 246 17.08 -18.74 -14.55
CA LYS A 246 17.79 -17.63 -15.19
C LYS A 246 17.30 -17.46 -16.61
N SER A 247 16.94 -16.25 -17.01
CA SER A 247 16.58 -15.92 -18.39
C SER A 247 16.96 -14.50 -18.75
N SER A 248 16.96 -14.21 -20.06
CA SER A 248 17.16 -12.84 -20.54
C SER A 248 16.02 -11.91 -20.12
N SER A 249 14.81 -12.42 -20.00
CA SER A 249 13.63 -11.69 -19.52
C SER A 249 13.83 -11.23 -18.08
N ILE A 250 14.33 -12.09 -17.20
CA ILE A 250 14.65 -11.75 -15.81
C ILE A 250 15.81 -10.75 -15.75
N ALA A 251 16.87 -10.99 -16.51
CA ALA A 251 18.08 -10.16 -16.46
C ALA A 251 17.85 -8.71 -16.94
N ARG A 252 16.88 -8.51 -17.84
CA ARG A 252 16.50 -7.20 -18.39
C ARG A 252 15.26 -6.59 -17.73
N PHE A 253 14.73 -7.25 -16.71
CA PHE A 253 13.48 -6.80 -16.07
C PHE A 253 13.70 -5.49 -15.31
N ASP A 254 12.98 -4.46 -15.72
CA ASP A 254 12.89 -3.18 -15.02
C ASP A 254 11.48 -2.99 -14.47
N PRO A 255 11.28 -3.08 -13.14
CA PRO A 255 9.96 -2.96 -12.54
C PRO A 255 9.23 -1.66 -12.88
N ALA A 256 9.96 -0.55 -13.00
CA ALA A 256 9.37 0.76 -13.24
C ALA A 256 8.83 0.87 -14.67
N SER A 257 9.60 0.46 -15.68
CA SER A 257 9.14 0.43 -17.08
C SER A 257 8.02 -0.59 -17.27
N TYR A 258 8.15 -1.76 -16.62
CA TYR A 258 7.14 -2.80 -16.67
C TYR A 258 5.79 -2.30 -16.14
N GLN A 259 5.77 -1.69 -14.96
CA GLN A 259 4.55 -1.17 -14.36
C GLN A 259 3.91 -0.04 -15.21
N ARG A 260 4.73 0.84 -15.81
CA ARG A 260 4.24 1.91 -16.69
C ARG A 260 3.58 1.40 -17.95
N SER A 261 4.07 0.29 -18.51
CA SER A 261 3.52 -0.30 -19.74
C SER A 261 2.20 -1.06 -19.55
N LEU A 262 1.86 -1.42 -18.31
CA LEU A 262 0.69 -2.23 -17.99
C LEU A 262 -0.51 -1.40 -17.57
N PHE A 263 -1.70 -1.86 -17.95
CA PHE A 263 -2.97 -1.38 -17.43
C PHE A 263 -3.62 -2.48 -16.57
N GLY A 264 -3.90 -2.17 -15.30
CA GLY A 264 -4.49 -3.13 -14.35
C GLY A 264 -3.64 -4.39 -14.14
N MET A 265 -2.30 -4.31 -14.32
CA MET A 265 -1.37 -5.44 -14.25
C MET A 265 -1.74 -6.59 -15.23
N TYR A 266 -2.47 -6.29 -16.29
CA TYR A 266 -2.83 -7.25 -17.34
C TYR A 266 -1.67 -7.41 -18.32
N LEU A 267 -1.17 -8.64 -18.47
CA LEU A 267 -0.15 -9.00 -19.46
C LEU A 267 -0.82 -9.33 -20.81
N SER A 268 -0.29 -8.73 -21.86
CA SER A 268 -0.56 -9.09 -23.24
C SER A 268 0.63 -9.85 -23.82
N GLU A 269 0.41 -10.60 -24.87
CA GLU A 269 1.48 -11.28 -25.61
C GLU A 269 2.43 -10.29 -26.30
N ASP A 270 2.00 -9.04 -26.49
CA ASP A 270 2.80 -7.96 -27.05
C ASP A 270 3.66 -7.32 -25.96
N ALA A 271 4.96 -7.48 -26.06
CA ALA A 271 5.94 -6.87 -25.15
C ALA A 271 6.08 -5.36 -25.40
N GLY A 272 5.17 -4.56 -24.87
CA GLY A 272 5.22 -3.09 -24.89
C GLY A 272 5.38 -2.49 -26.30
N THR A 273 4.28 -2.06 -26.88
CA THR A 273 4.26 -1.46 -28.22
C THR A 273 4.33 0.08 -28.09
N PRO A 274 5.21 0.75 -28.86
CA PRO A 274 5.13 2.20 -29.01
C PRO A 274 3.79 2.59 -29.66
N VAL A 275 2.95 3.30 -28.92
CA VAL A 275 1.64 3.77 -29.37
C VAL A 275 1.65 5.28 -29.42
N THR A 276 1.09 5.85 -30.49
CA THR A 276 0.81 7.29 -30.61
C THR A 276 -0.67 7.51 -30.36
N LEU A 277 -0.96 8.37 -29.39
CA LEU A 277 -2.30 8.81 -29.06
C LEU A 277 -2.48 10.25 -29.56
N ARG A 278 -3.53 10.54 -30.28
CA ARG A 278 -3.99 11.91 -30.54
C ARG A 278 -4.93 12.30 -29.41
N VAL A 279 -4.62 13.40 -28.75
CA VAL A 279 -5.23 13.80 -27.48
C VAL A 279 -5.73 15.23 -27.58
N ASN A 280 -7.01 15.45 -27.30
CA ASN A 280 -7.58 16.78 -27.15
C ASN A 280 -7.15 17.41 -25.80
N GLU A 281 -7.03 18.73 -25.74
CA GLU A 281 -6.63 19.47 -24.55
C GLU A 281 -7.43 19.10 -23.28
N ARG A 282 -8.73 18.77 -23.43
CA ARG A 282 -9.62 18.36 -22.32
C ARG A 282 -9.17 17.08 -21.65
N ALA A 283 -8.55 16.16 -22.39
CA ALA A 283 -8.09 14.88 -21.88
C ALA A 283 -6.64 14.91 -21.35
N MET A 284 -5.91 16.02 -21.53
CA MET A 284 -4.49 16.10 -21.22
C MET A 284 -4.19 15.85 -19.73
N ASN A 285 -5.07 16.25 -18.82
CA ASN A 285 -4.91 15.93 -17.39
C ASN A 285 -4.90 14.41 -17.15
N GLY A 286 -5.78 13.66 -17.81
CA GLY A 286 -5.78 12.19 -17.72
C GLY A 286 -4.51 11.53 -18.28
N ILE A 287 -3.90 12.15 -19.29
CA ILE A 287 -2.58 11.72 -19.81
C ILE A 287 -1.49 11.97 -18.75
N VAL A 288 -1.45 13.16 -18.17
CA VAL A 288 -0.46 13.52 -17.14
C VAL A 288 -0.61 12.65 -15.91
N ASP A 289 -1.83 12.40 -15.45
CA ASP A 289 -2.11 11.54 -14.31
C ASP A 289 -1.65 10.09 -14.53
N ARG A 290 -1.73 9.61 -15.78
CA ARG A 290 -1.37 8.23 -16.13
C ARG A 290 0.11 8.06 -16.46
N PHE A 291 0.69 8.95 -17.26
CA PHE A 291 2.03 8.80 -17.84
C PHE A 291 3.06 9.78 -17.27
N GLY A 292 2.61 10.72 -16.44
CA GLY A 292 3.47 11.74 -15.86
C GLY A 292 3.76 12.91 -16.82
N ARG A 293 4.41 13.94 -16.29
CA ARG A 293 4.73 15.19 -17.03
C ARG A 293 5.89 15.05 -18.03
N THR A 294 6.62 13.93 -17.96
CA THR A 294 7.78 13.67 -18.83
C THR A 294 7.43 12.85 -20.06
N VAL A 295 6.16 12.54 -20.28
CA VAL A 295 5.71 11.86 -21.49
C VAL A 295 6.04 12.69 -22.74
N LYS A 296 6.49 12.01 -23.80
CA LYS A 296 6.85 12.69 -25.05
C LYS A 296 5.57 13.19 -25.76
N VAL A 297 5.51 14.49 -26.00
CA VAL A 297 4.40 15.15 -26.68
C VAL A 297 4.94 15.89 -27.90
N THR A 298 4.24 15.80 -29.04
CA THR A 298 4.53 16.54 -30.26
C THR A 298 3.25 17.23 -30.75
N PRO A 299 3.34 18.40 -31.49
CA PRO A 299 2.18 19.05 -32.04
C PRO A 299 1.39 18.13 -32.97
N ALA A 300 0.07 18.26 -32.98
CA ALA A 300 -0.84 17.72 -34.01
C ALA A 300 -1.14 18.78 -35.07
N GLU A 301 -1.90 18.41 -36.11
CA GLU A 301 -2.34 19.35 -37.12
C GLU A 301 -3.34 20.39 -36.56
N ASN A 302 -4.16 19.98 -35.61
CA ASN A 302 -5.11 20.84 -34.92
C ASN A 302 -4.44 21.46 -33.68
N GLU A 303 -4.51 22.76 -33.49
CA GLU A 303 -3.92 23.48 -32.34
C GLU A 303 -4.49 23.10 -30.98
N HIS A 304 -5.71 22.53 -30.95
CA HIS A 304 -6.34 22.02 -29.72
C HIS A 304 -6.02 20.53 -29.44
N GLU A 305 -5.12 19.93 -30.21
CA GLU A 305 -4.73 18.52 -30.09
C GLU A 305 -3.20 18.36 -30.02
N ALA A 306 -2.76 17.26 -29.46
CA ALA A 306 -1.36 16.86 -29.42
C ALA A 306 -1.20 15.38 -29.69
N LEU A 307 -0.03 14.98 -30.20
CA LEU A 307 0.36 13.59 -30.32
C LEU A 307 1.20 13.19 -29.13
N VAL A 308 0.73 12.22 -28.38
CA VAL A 308 1.38 11.68 -27.17
C VAL A 308 1.95 10.31 -27.49
N HIS A 309 3.26 10.14 -27.27
CA HIS A 309 3.98 8.90 -27.59
C HIS A 309 4.23 8.12 -26.31
N VAL A 310 3.60 6.95 -26.20
CA VAL A 310 3.66 6.07 -25.03
C VAL A 310 4.13 4.67 -25.41
N ASN A 311 4.77 3.99 -24.47
CA ASN A 311 5.09 2.56 -24.62
C ASN A 311 4.18 1.76 -23.70
N VAL A 312 3.22 1.03 -24.28
CA VAL A 312 2.17 0.32 -23.54
C VAL A 312 1.92 -1.06 -24.12
N MET A 313 1.48 -1.99 -23.28
CA MET A 313 0.92 -3.23 -23.75
C MET A 313 -0.51 -2.99 -24.25
N THR A 314 -0.74 -3.25 -25.54
CA THR A 314 -2.07 -3.18 -26.12
C THR A 314 -2.92 -4.30 -25.55
N SER A 315 -3.94 -3.94 -24.78
CA SER A 315 -4.74 -4.88 -23.99
C SER A 315 -6.16 -4.35 -23.78
N PRO A 316 -7.14 -5.20 -23.46
CA PRO A 316 -8.49 -4.74 -23.16
C PRO A 316 -8.56 -3.66 -22.08
N PRO A 317 -7.80 -3.70 -20.95
CA PRO A 317 -7.77 -2.60 -20.00
C PRO A 317 -7.20 -1.29 -20.56
N PHE A 318 -6.17 -1.33 -21.42
CA PHE A 318 -5.66 -0.14 -22.11
C PHE A 318 -6.72 0.44 -23.04
N PHE A 319 -7.37 -0.39 -23.85
CA PHE A 319 -8.42 0.07 -24.76
C PHE A 319 -9.64 0.63 -24.01
N GLY A 320 -10.02 0.01 -22.89
CA GLY A 320 -11.06 0.54 -22.02
C GLY A 320 -10.68 1.92 -21.42
N TRP A 321 -9.40 2.09 -21.07
CA TRP A 321 -8.90 3.37 -20.59
C TRP A 321 -8.92 4.45 -21.71
N VAL A 322 -8.59 4.12 -22.95
CA VAL A 322 -8.74 5.04 -24.07
C VAL A 322 -10.21 5.39 -24.31
N ALA A 323 -11.07 4.38 -24.34
CA ALA A 323 -12.49 4.54 -24.64
C ALA A 323 -13.24 5.44 -23.62
N GLN A 324 -12.80 5.50 -22.35
CA GLN A 324 -13.44 6.34 -21.34
C GLN A 324 -13.44 7.84 -21.68
N PHE A 325 -12.55 8.29 -22.57
CA PHE A 325 -12.45 9.70 -22.98
C PHE A 325 -13.41 10.07 -24.12
N GLY A 326 -14.25 9.14 -24.59
CA GLY A 326 -15.33 9.44 -25.53
C GLY A 326 -14.89 10.03 -26.88
N GLY A 327 -13.63 9.79 -27.29
CA GLY A 327 -13.07 10.33 -28.53
C GLY A 327 -12.08 11.48 -28.33
N ASP A 328 -11.97 12.08 -27.15
CA ASP A 328 -10.92 13.07 -26.83
C ASP A 328 -9.51 12.44 -26.77
N VAL A 329 -9.42 11.11 -26.72
CA VAL A 329 -8.19 10.32 -26.89
C VAL A 329 -8.41 9.27 -27.96
N VAL A 330 -7.57 9.29 -29.00
CA VAL A 330 -7.67 8.40 -30.15
C VAL A 330 -6.35 7.66 -30.35
N VAL A 331 -6.39 6.37 -30.64
CA VAL A 331 -5.21 5.58 -31.03
C VAL A 331 -4.89 5.94 -32.50
N GLU A 332 -3.81 6.68 -32.71
CA GLU A 332 -3.38 7.16 -34.03
C GLU A 332 -2.43 6.19 -34.72
N GLY A 333 -1.64 5.44 -33.96
CA GLY A 333 -0.69 4.47 -34.49
C GLY A 333 -0.05 3.62 -33.40
N PRO A 334 0.61 2.53 -33.82
CA PRO A 334 0.74 1.98 -35.18
C PRO A 334 -0.57 1.38 -35.71
N ALA A 335 -0.62 1.05 -36.99
CA ALA A 335 -1.82 0.49 -37.63
C ALA A 335 -2.38 -0.75 -36.90
N SER A 336 -1.49 -1.62 -36.42
CA SER A 336 -1.88 -2.79 -35.62
C SER A 336 -2.63 -2.44 -34.33
N ALA A 337 -2.20 -1.37 -33.62
CA ALA A 337 -2.88 -0.90 -32.42
C ALA A 337 -4.24 -0.28 -32.74
N VAL A 338 -4.34 0.46 -33.85
CA VAL A 338 -5.60 1.04 -34.35
C VAL A 338 -6.61 -0.05 -34.70
N GLU A 339 -6.17 -1.07 -35.43
CA GLU A 339 -7.01 -2.22 -35.79
C GLU A 339 -7.47 -3.02 -34.56
N ALA A 340 -6.55 -3.27 -33.61
CA ALA A 340 -6.87 -3.95 -32.36
C ALA A 340 -7.88 -3.14 -31.51
N PHE A 341 -7.75 -1.82 -31.47
CA PHE A 341 -8.71 -0.95 -30.78
C PHE A 341 -10.09 -0.96 -31.44
N ARG A 342 -10.15 -0.89 -32.78
CA ARG A 342 -11.41 -1.02 -33.54
C ARG A 342 -12.09 -2.36 -33.31
N ALA A 343 -11.31 -3.46 -33.32
CA ALA A 343 -11.83 -4.80 -33.05
C ALA A 343 -12.38 -4.90 -31.61
N PHE A 344 -11.68 -4.31 -30.63
CA PHE A 344 -12.17 -4.24 -29.26
C PHE A 344 -13.51 -3.49 -29.17
N LEU A 345 -13.62 -2.31 -29.76
CA LEU A 345 -14.88 -1.53 -29.77
C LEU A 345 -16.02 -2.30 -30.49
N GLY A 346 -15.73 -2.96 -31.61
CA GLY A 346 -16.69 -3.79 -32.31
C GLY A 346 -17.20 -4.97 -31.46
N THR A 347 -16.32 -5.61 -30.72
CA THR A 347 -16.70 -6.69 -29.78
C THR A 347 -17.60 -6.19 -28.65
N VAL A 348 -17.27 -5.00 -28.08
CA VAL A 348 -18.10 -4.38 -27.05
C VAL A 348 -19.47 -4.02 -27.61
N ALA A 349 -19.55 -3.35 -28.75
CA ALA A 349 -20.81 -2.98 -29.40
C ALA A 349 -21.68 -4.22 -29.67
N ALA A 350 -21.13 -5.25 -30.31
CA ALA A 350 -21.85 -6.47 -30.63
C ALA A 350 -22.37 -7.23 -29.38
N ALA A 351 -21.67 -7.12 -28.26
CA ALA A 351 -22.13 -7.72 -27.01
C ALA A 351 -23.34 -6.97 -26.43
N HIS A 352 -23.45 -5.67 -26.67
CA HIS A 352 -24.58 -4.85 -26.21
C HIS A 352 -25.77 -4.87 -27.17
N ASP A 353 -25.56 -5.16 -28.46
CA ASP A 353 -26.62 -5.29 -29.47
C ASP A 353 -27.43 -6.61 -29.31
N LYS A 354 -26.87 -7.59 -28.62
CA LYS A 354 -27.62 -8.79 -28.23
C LYS A 354 -28.60 -8.45 -27.11
N GLN A 355 -29.73 -7.82 -27.45
CA GLN A 355 -30.85 -7.72 -26.50
C GLN A 355 -31.27 -9.12 -26.05
N PRO A 356 -31.48 -9.37 -24.74
CA PRO A 356 -32.17 -10.59 -24.34
C PRO A 356 -33.55 -10.54 -24.98
N GLU A 357 -33.91 -11.61 -25.76
CA GLU A 357 -35.27 -11.80 -26.20
C GLU A 357 -36.17 -11.60 -24.97
N LYS A 358 -37.02 -10.58 -25.03
CA LYS A 358 -38.04 -10.34 -24.02
C LYS A 358 -38.93 -11.58 -24.02
N GLY A 359 -38.62 -12.51 -23.12
CA GLY A 359 -39.45 -13.67 -22.89
C GLY A 359 -40.87 -13.19 -22.60
N ALA A 360 -41.77 -13.51 -23.49
CA ALA A 360 -43.18 -13.42 -23.29
C ALA A 360 -43.57 -14.10 -21.97
N ARG A 361 -44.05 -13.35 -21.04
CA ARG A 361 -44.90 -13.79 -19.95
C ARG A 361 -46.05 -12.79 -19.81
#